data_2f03e533146c33d099eb36e0e43beab9
#
_entry.id   2f03e533146c33d099eb36e0e43beab9
#
_cell.length_a   1.000
_cell.length_b   1.000
_cell.length_c   1.000
_cell.angle_alpha   90.00
_cell.angle_beta   90.00
_cell.angle_gamma   90.00
#
_symmetry.space_group_name_H-M   'P 1'
#
loop_
_entity.id
_entity.type
_entity.pdbx_description
1 polymer ?
#
loop_
_entity_poly.entity_id
_entity_poly.type
_entity_poly.pdbx_seq_one_letter_code
_entity_poly.pdbx_strand_id
1 'polypeptide(L)'
;IKNPTKLESGHKEPKRYIITWALLGFCIVMVYQAIVSIIYNLTTGAPQNSPNTERLMAIAKQMPVFIILISIVGPILEEYVFRKVFFGELYNVIKGPRVVSFLIASIVSSLVFALAHNDFKFIPIYFGMGMVFSLAYVFTKRIAVPIGIHMLQNGTVVLMQVFGGEALKK
;
A
#
# COMPACT_ATOMS: atom_id res chain seq x y z
N ILE A 1 -19.83 -8.31 -2.43
CA ILE A 1 -20.22 -7.80 -1.11
C ILE A 1 -21.13 -6.61 -1.35
N LYS A 2 -22.45 -6.76 -1.05
CA LYS A 2 -23.48 -5.76 -1.38
C LYS A 2 -23.61 -4.60 -0.37
N ASN A 3 -22.92 -4.63 0.76
CA ASN A 3 -23.00 -3.55 1.75
C ASN A 3 -21.86 -2.56 1.54
N PRO A 4 -22.13 -1.42 0.89
CA PRO A 4 -21.16 -0.33 0.89
C PRO A 4 -20.95 0.15 2.33
N THR A 5 -19.73 0.36 2.74
CA THR A 5 -19.44 1.06 4.01
C THR A 5 -20.06 2.47 3.95
N LYS A 6 -20.34 3.09 5.09
CA LYS A 6 -20.83 4.49 5.12
C LYS A 6 -19.89 5.43 4.35
N LEU A 7 -18.58 5.10 4.35
CA LEU A 7 -17.57 5.81 3.55
C LEU A 7 -17.90 5.79 2.05
N GLU A 8 -18.34 4.64 1.52
CA GLU A 8 -18.67 4.48 0.10
C GLU A 8 -20.07 5.02 -0.25
N SER A 9 -20.85 5.47 0.74
CA SER A 9 -22.13 6.13 0.50
C SER A 9 -21.94 7.52 -0.08
N GLY A 10 -22.85 7.97 -0.94
CA GLY A 10 -22.79 9.27 -1.60
C GLY A 10 -22.03 9.26 -2.92
N HIS A 11 -21.62 10.44 -3.39
CA HIS A 11 -20.99 10.61 -4.70
C HIS A 11 -19.62 9.89 -4.73
N LYS A 12 -19.45 8.97 -5.68
CA LYS A 12 -18.21 8.24 -5.93
C LYS A 12 -17.52 8.80 -7.17
N GLU A 13 -16.20 8.84 -7.15
CA GLU A 13 -15.44 9.20 -8.34
C GLU A 13 -15.86 8.33 -9.54
N PRO A 14 -16.01 8.89 -10.76
CA PRO A 14 -16.36 8.11 -11.95
C PRO A 14 -15.39 6.96 -12.20
N LYS A 15 -15.91 5.80 -12.60
CA LYS A 15 -15.08 4.59 -12.85
C LYS A 15 -13.96 4.83 -13.86
N ARG A 16 -14.16 5.70 -14.86
CA ARG A 16 -13.17 6.05 -15.89
C ARG A 16 -11.87 6.64 -15.32
N TYR A 17 -11.91 7.22 -14.12
CA TYR A 17 -10.75 7.83 -13.47
C TYR A 17 -10.03 6.89 -12.48
N ILE A 18 -10.46 5.63 -12.32
CA ILE A 18 -9.82 4.68 -11.39
C ILE A 18 -8.34 4.52 -11.74
N ILE A 19 -8.02 4.33 -13.03
CA ILE A 19 -6.63 4.16 -13.48
C ILE A 19 -5.83 5.43 -13.23
N THR A 20 -6.37 6.61 -13.57
CA THR A 20 -5.69 7.90 -13.33
C THR A 20 -5.36 8.11 -11.86
N TRP A 21 -6.34 7.86 -10.96
CA TRP A 21 -6.14 7.95 -9.52
C TRP A 21 -5.14 6.90 -9.00
N ALA A 22 -5.16 5.69 -9.55
CA ALA A 22 -4.20 4.65 -9.19
C ALA A 22 -2.76 5.03 -9.60
N LEU A 23 -2.57 5.55 -10.81
CA LEU A 23 -1.27 6.02 -11.28
C LEU A 23 -0.77 7.22 -10.46
N LEU A 24 -1.63 8.19 -10.17
CA LEU A 24 -1.27 9.34 -9.34
C LEU A 24 -0.86 8.89 -7.93
N GLY A 25 -1.66 8.05 -7.30
CA GLY A 25 -1.33 7.52 -5.97
C GLY A 25 -0.05 6.68 -5.97
N PHE A 26 0.18 5.89 -7.02
CA PHE A 26 1.42 5.15 -7.20
C PHE A 26 2.64 6.09 -7.29
N CYS A 27 2.56 7.16 -8.08
CA CYS A 27 3.62 8.16 -8.15
C CYS A 27 3.91 8.79 -6.78
N ILE A 28 2.86 9.12 -6.01
CA ILE A 28 3.01 9.67 -4.65
C ILE A 28 3.73 8.66 -3.74
N VAL A 29 3.33 7.40 -3.78
CA VAL A 29 3.98 6.33 -3.00
C VAL A 29 5.45 6.18 -3.39
N MET A 30 5.77 6.17 -4.69
CA MET A 30 7.15 6.04 -5.17
C MET A 30 8.03 7.20 -4.69
N VAL A 31 7.54 8.44 -4.80
CA VAL A 31 8.27 9.63 -4.31
C VAL A 31 8.47 9.56 -2.80
N TYR A 32 7.43 9.20 -2.05
CA TYR A 32 7.52 9.02 -0.60
C TYR A 32 8.57 7.97 -0.22
N GLN A 33 8.55 6.80 -0.84
CA GLN A 33 9.52 5.74 -0.59
C GLN A 33 10.95 6.15 -0.95
N ALA A 34 11.13 6.86 -2.06
CA ALA A 34 12.43 7.39 -2.44
C ALA A 34 12.98 8.34 -1.36
N ILE A 35 12.15 9.26 -0.85
CA ILE A 35 12.53 10.19 0.22
C ILE A 35 12.93 9.42 1.48
N VAL A 36 12.10 8.48 1.94
CA VAL A 36 12.39 7.69 3.13
C VAL A 36 13.66 6.87 2.96
N SER A 37 13.87 6.25 1.79
CA SER A 37 15.07 5.49 1.48
C SER A 37 16.34 6.34 1.47
N ILE A 38 16.28 7.57 0.93
CA ILE A 38 17.38 8.52 0.98
C ILE A 38 17.71 8.90 2.42
N ILE A 39 16.71 9.22 3.24
CA ILE A 39 16.91 9.53 4.66
C ILE A 39 17.57 8.35 5.39
N TYR A 40 17.09 7.13 5.16
CA TYR A 40 17.69 5.92 5.72
C TYR A 40 19.16 5.78 5.31
N ASN A 41 19.46 5.97 4.04
CA ASN A 41 20.83 5.84 3.51
C ASN A 41 21.77 6.86 4.15
N LEU A 42 21.31 8.12 4.27
CA LEU A 42 22.07 9.19 4.91
C LEU A 42 22.32 8.98 6.40
N THR A 43 21.39 8.34 7.09
CA THR A 43 21.46 8.12 8.54
C THR A 43 22.18 6.84 8.94
N THR A 44 22.11 5.79 8.12
CA THR A 44 22.68 4.46 8.43
C THR A 44 23.91 4.13 7.60
N GLY A 45 24.19 4.90 6.54
CA GLY A 45 25.35 4.70 5.66
C GLY A 45 25.26 3.50 4.71
N ALA A 46 24.11 2.80 4.67
CA ALA A 46 23.94 1.62 3.83
C ALA A 46 22.53 1.51 3.25
N PRO A 47 22.40 1.08 1.99
CA PRO A 47 21.09 0.72 1.42
C PRO A 47 20.46 -0.39 2.27
N GLN A 48 19.17 -0.26 2.53
CA GLN A 48 18.42 -1.26 3.29
C GLN A 48 17.65 -2.16 2.34
N ASN A 49 17.80 -3.48 2.52
CA ASN A 49 16.92 -4.46 1.88
C ASN A 49 15.81 -4.84 2.84
N SER A 50 14.58 -4.93 2.34
CA SER A 50 13.44 -5.37 3.11
C SER A 50 13.49 -6.89 3.32
N PRO A 51 13.62 -7.38 4.57
CA PRO A 51 13.56 -8.81 4.87
C PRO A 51 12.24 -9.45 4.42
N ASN A 52 11.14 -8.70 4.44
CA ASN A 52 9.87 -9.18 3.92
C ASN A 52 9.95 -9.41 2.41
N THR A 53 10.46 -8.44 1.65
CA THR A 53 10.65 -8.57 0.20
C THR A 53 11.59 -9.73 -0.14
N GLU A 54 12.71 -9.87 0.57
CA GLU A 54 13.66 -10.97 0.35
C GLU A 54 13.03 -12.35 0.55
N ARG A 55 12.23 -12.52 1.63
CA ARG A 55 11.49 -13.77 1.89
C ARG A 55 10.49 -14.10 0.79
N LEU A 56 9.69 -13.11 0.38
CA LEU A 56 8.69 -13.30 -0.68
C LEU A 56 9.37 -13.65 -2.02
N MET A 57 10.47 -12.98 -2.35
CA MET A 57 11.23 -13.28 -3.58
C MET A 57 11.94 -14.63 -3.54
N ALA A 58 12.41 -15.09 -2.39
CA ALA A 58 12.96 -16.42 -2.24
C ALA A 58 11.91 -17.50 -2.54
N ILE A 59 10.68 -17.33 -2.09
CA ILE A 59 9.56 -18.23 -2.40
C ILE A 59 9.21 -18.14 -3.90
N ALA A 60 9.14 -16.93 -4.46
CA ALA A 60 8.80 -16.72 -5.86
C ALA A 60 9.81 -17.34 -6.83
N LYS A 61 11.10 -17.42 -6.47
CA LYS A 61 12.13 -18.13 -7.24
C LYS A 61 11.89 -19.63 -7.30
N GLN A 62 11.38 -20.23 -6.22
CA GLN A 62 11.05 -21.66 -6.18
C GLN A 62 9.71 -21.95 -6.84
N MET A 63 8.79 -21.00 -6.79
CA MET A 63 7.40 -21.15 -7.21
C MET A 63 6.94 -19.88 -7.97
N PRO A 64 7.23 -19.76 -9.28
CA PRO A 64 6.99 -18.52 -10.04
C PRO A 64 5.54 -18.02 -10.01
N VAL A 65 4.55 -18.93 -9.86
CA VAL A 65 3.13 -18.55 -9.70
C VAL A 65 2.90 -17.67 -8.47
N PHE A 66 3.79 -17.72 -7.49
CA PHE A 66 3.71 -16.88 -6.28
C PHE A 66 3.86 -15.38 -6.58
N ILE A 67 4.43 -15.01 -7.74
CA ILE A 67 4.48 -13.62 -8.22
C ILE A 67 3.05 -13.05 -8.38
N ILE A 68 2.10 -13.86 -8.86
CA ILE A 68 0.69 -13.45 -8.99
C ILE A 68 0.09 -13.18 -7.60
N LEU A 69 0.43 -14.03 -6.62
CA LEU A 69 -0.02 -13.83 -5.24
C LEU A 69 0.54 -12.51 -4.66
N ILE A 70 1.83 -12.26 -4.81
CA ILE A 70 2.46 -11.03 -4.29
C ILE A 70 1.90 -9.78 -4.99
N SER A 71 1.78 -9.81 -6.32
CA SER A 71 1.49 -8.60 -7.11
C SER A 71 0.01 -8.29 -7.27
N ILE A 72 -0.86 -9.28 -7.15
CA ILE A 72 -2.30 -9.14 -7.44
C ILE A 72 -3.17 -9.56 -6.27
N VAL A 73 -3.07 -10.82 -5.85
CA VAL A 73 -4.01 -11.39 -4.87
C VAL A 73 -3.80 -10.79 -3.49
N GLY A 74 -2.53 -10.69 -3.05
CA GLY A 74 -2.17 -10.07 -1.77
C GLY A 74 -2.71 -8.65 -1.64
N PRO A 75 -2.36 -7.73 -2.57
CA PRO A 75 -2.91 -6.37 -2.60
C PRO A 75 -4.44 -6.29 -2.53
N ILE A 76 -5.15 -7.17 -3.25
CA ILE A 76 -6.61 -7.21 -3.20
C ILE A 76 -7.08 -7.54 -1.78
N LEU A 77 -6.57 -8.62 -1.20
CA LEU A 77 -6.99 -9.09 0.14
C LEU A 77 -6.62 -8.07 1.22
N GLU A 78 -5.41 -7.54 1.16
CA GLU A 78 -4.91 -6.56 2.13
C GLU A 78 -5.72 -5.26 2.10
N GLU A 79 -6.02 -4.72 0.93
CA GLU A 79 -6.82 -3.51 0.85
C GLU A 79 -8.29 -3.74 1.29
N TYR A 80 -8.84 -4.92 1.04
CA TYR A 80 -10.15 -5.27 1.61
C TYR A 80 -10.11 -5.31 3.14
N VAL A 81 -9.10 -5.93 3.72
CA VAL A 81 -8.98 -6.03 5.19
C VAL A 81 -8.66 -4.66 5.80
N PHE A 82 -7.59 -4.01 5.34
CA PHE A 82 -7.07 -2.81 6.02
C PHE A 82 -7.83 -1.55 5.65
N ARG A 83 -8.33 -1.38 4.41
CA ARG A 83 -9.01 -0.14 3.98
C ARG A 83 -10.51 -0.27 4.03
N LYS A 84 -11.06 -1.34 3.48
CA LYS A 84 -12.52 -1.45 3.48
C LYS A 84 -13.08 -1.81 4.85
N VAL A 85 -12.51 -2.79 5.53
CA VAL A 85 -13.00 -3.23 6.85
C VAL A 85 -12.39 -2.37 7.95
N PHE A 86 -11.08 -2.50 8.21
CA PHE A 86 -10.48 -1.94 9.40
C PHE A 86 -10.52 -0.40 9.43
N PHE A 87 -9.98 0.26 8.41
CA PHE A 87 -10.04 1.72 8.29
C PHE A 87 -11.48 2.22 8.15
N GLY A 88 -12.30 1.57 7.31
CA GLY A 88 -13.68 1.98 7.05
C GLY A 88 -14.54 1.95 8.31
N GLU A 89 -14.43 0.91 9.14
CA GLU A 89 -15.16 0.80 10.40
C GLU A 89 -14.66 1.81 11.44
N LEU A 90 -13.34 1.96 11.59
CA LEU A 90 -12.79 2.99 12.48
C LEU A 90 -13.25 4.39 12.09
N TYR A 91 -13.18 4.72 10.80
CA TYR A 91 -13.63 6.01 10.27
C TYR A 91 -15.11 6.29 10.58
N ASN A 92 -15.94 5.22 10.56
CA ASN A 92 -17.37 5.34 10.83
C ASN A 92 -17.71 5.46 12.33
N VAL A 93 -16.94 4.81 13.20
CA VAL A 93 -17.18 4.76 14.66
C VAL A 93 -16.68 6.02 15.34
N ILE A 94 -15.59 6.61 14.85
CA ILE A 94 -15.04 7.83 15.44
C ILE A 94 -15.98 8.99 15.20
N LYS A 95 -16.53 9.52 16.30
CA LYS A 95 -17.43 10.70 16.27
C LYS A 95 -16.59 11.97 16.31
N GLY A 96 -16.90 12.93 15.43
CA GLY A 96 -16.21 14.21 15.40
C GLY A 96 -16.07 14.80 13.99
N PRO A 97 -15.25 15.84 13.82
CA PRO A 97 -14.94 16.39 12.51
C PRO A 97 -14.34 15.33 11.58
N ARG A 98 -14.75 15.34 10.31
CA ARG A 98 -14.29 14.35 9.31
C ARG A 98 -12.76 14.22 9.22
N VAL A 99 -12.05 15.33 9.39
CA VAL A 99 -10.58 15.36 9.37
C VAL A 99 -10.00 14.55 10.55
N VAL A 100 -10.57 14.74 11.76
CA VAL A 100 -10.12 14.01 12.95
C VAL A 100 -10.41 12.52 12.81
N SER A 101 -11.61 12.15 12.36
CA SER A 101 -11.97 10.75 12.10
C SER A 101 -11.00 10.12 11.06
N PHE A 102 -10.68 10.86 9.99
CA PHE A 102 -9.73 10.42 8.98
C PHE A 102 -8.33 10.21 9.58
N LEU A 103 -7.80 11.20 10.29
CA LEU A 103 -6.44 11.12 10.85
C LEU A 103 -6.30 9.93 11.80
N ILE A 104 -7.21 9.79 12.76
CA ILE A 104 -7.14 8.69 13.74
C ILE A 104 -7.29 7.34 13.02
N ALA A 105 -8.30 7.18 12.18
CA ALA A 105 -8.55 5.92 11.50
C ALA A 105 -7.40 5.53 10.56
N SER A 106 -6.84 6.50 9.80
CA SER A 106 -5.75 6.23 8.89
C SER A 106 -4.43 5.93 9.61
N ILE A 107 -4.12 6.66 10.69
CA ILE A 107 -2.92 6.39 11.50
C ILE A 107 -2.98 4.97 12.08
N VAL A 108 -4.09 4.62 12.75
CA VAL A 108 -4.25 3.30 13.38
C VAL A 108 -4.22 2.19 12.32
N SER A 109 -5.00 2.33 11.24
CA SER A 109 -5.02 1.32 10.17
C SER A 109 -3.67 1.15 9.48
N SER A 110 -2.96 2.25 9.22
CA SER A 110 -1.65 2.21 8.57
C SER A 110 -0.57 1.65 9.48
N LEU A 111 -0.65 1.89 10.79
CA LEU A 111 0.27 1.28 11.76
C LEU A 111 0.06 -0.23 11.84
N VAL A 112 -1.19 -0.70 11.92
CA VAL A 112 -1.49 -2.15 11.94
C VAL A 112 -1.06 -2.80 10.63
N PHE A 113 -1.29 -2.15 9.50
CA PHE A 113 -0.82 -2.59 8.19
C PHE A 113 0.71 -2.73 8.16
N ALA A 114 1.44 -1.73 8.65
CA ALA A 114 2.90 -1.75 8.69
C ALA A 114 3.44 -2.88 9.59
N LEU A 115 2.84 -3.06 10.76
CA LEU A 115 3.22 -4.13 11.71
C LEU A 115 2.95 -5.53 11.14
N ALA A 116 1.89 -5.71 10.37
CA ALA A 116 1.54 -6.99 9.74
C ALA A 116 2.63 -7.50 8.77
N HIS A 117 3.47 -6.61 8.23
CA HIS A 117 4.59 -7.00 7.37
C HIS A 117 5.78 -7.61 8.12
N ASN A 118 5.78 -7.50 9.45
CA ASN A 118 6.86 -8.01 10.32
C ASN A 118 8.27 -7.58 9.88
N ASP A 119 8.38 -6.30 9.50
CA ASP A 119 9.58 -5.67 8.97
C ASP A 119 9.79 -4.32 9.65
N PHE A 120 10.33 -4.36 10.87
CA PHE A 120 10.37 -3.21 11.77
C PHE A 120 11.18 -2.02 11.23
N LYS A 121 12.21 -2.28 10.44
CA LYS A 121 13.01 -1.21 9.82
C LYS A 121 12.25 -0.46 8.73
N PHE A 122 11.32 -1.14 8.07
CA PHE A 122 10.52 -0.60 6.98
C PHE A 122 9.13 -0.10 7.41
N ILE A 123 8.83 -0.10 8.72
CA ILE A 123 7.59 0.48 9.26
C ILE A 123 7.28 1.87 8.68
N PRO A 124 8.24 2.83 8.61
CA PRO A 124 7.92 4.14 8.02
C PRO A 124 7.42 4.04 6.58
N ILE A 125 8.02 3.17 5.76
CA ILE A 125 7.63 2.95 4.37
C ILE A 125 6.21 2.40 4.29
N TYR A 126 5.92 1.29 4.97
CA TYR A 126 4.58 0.68 4.96
C TYR A 126 3.52 1.59 5.57
N PHE A 127 3.87 2.30 6.64
CA PHE A 127 2.96 3.27 7.27
C PHE A 127 2.56 4.38 6.30
N GLY A 128 3.51 5.02 5.61
CA GLY A 128 3.21 6.06 4.66
C GLY A 128 2.43 5.57 3.45
N MET A 129 2.75 4.36 2.95
CA MET A 129 1.92 3.70 1.93
C MET A 129 0.48 3.56 2.41
N GLY A 130 0.30 3.08 3.64
CA GLY A 130 -1.00 2.92 4.27
C GLY A 130 -1.80 4.22 4.36
N MET A 131 -1.12 5.32 4.70
CA MET A 131 -1.73 6.66 4.73
C MET A 131 -2.20 7.10 3.33
N VAL A 132 -1.36 6.92 2.29
CA VAL A 132 -1.72 7.25 0.90
C VAL A 132 -2.89 6.41 0.42
N PHE A 133 -2.93 5.11 0.72
CA PHE A 133 -4.02 4.22 0.35
C PHE A 133 -5.34 4.63 1.01
N SER A 134 -5.30 4.96 2.31
CA SER A 134 -6.47 5.46 3.05
C SER A 134 -6.98 6.78 2.48
N LEU A 135 -6.07 7.69 2.14
CA LEU A 135 -6.39 8.99 1.53
C LEU A 135 -7.06 8.78 0.16
N ALA A 136 -6.46 7.97 -0.71
CA ALA A 136 -7.01 7.65 -2.02
C ALA A 136 -8.41 7.02 -1.92
N TYR A 137 -8.63 6.15 -0.92
CA TYR A 137 -9.95 5.54 -0.68
C TYR A 137 -11.00 6.56 -0.24
N VAL A 138 -10.65 7.47 0.68
CA VAL A 138 -11.60 8.51 1.15
C VAL A 138 -11.97 9.47 0.03
N PHE A 139 -11.01 9.92 -0.76
CA PHE A 139 -11.27 10.85 -1.86
C PHE A 139 -12.11 10.24 -2.98
N THR A 140 -11.77 9.02 -3.39
CA THR A 140 -12.42 8.41 -4.54
C THR A 140 -13.66 7.59 -4.18
N LYS A 141 -13.79 7.17 -2.93
CA LYS A 141 -14.79 6.22 -2.43
C LYS A 141 -14.82 4.92 -3.24
N ARG A 142 -13.66 4.54 -3.80
CA ARG A 142 -13.48 3.36 -4.62
C ARG A 142 -12.32 2.53 -4.11
N ILE A 143 -12.64 1.37 -3.55
CA ILE A 143 -11.62 0.42 -3.08
C ILE A 143 -10.68 -0.04 -4.21
N ALA A 144 -11.16 -0.03 -5.45
CA ALA A 144 -10.35 -0.37 -6.62
C ALA A 144 -9.14 0.57 -6.82
N VAL A 145 -9.19 1.81 -6.29
CA VAL A 145 -8.08 2.76 -6.42
C VAL A 145 -6.90 2.36 -5.53
N PRO A 146 -7.02 2.22 -4.20
CA PRO A 146 -5.89 1.76 -3.40
C PRO A 146 -5.43 0.35 -3.78
N ILE A 147 -6.31 -0.56 -4.20
CA ILE A 147 -5.91 -1.85 -4.77
C ILE A 147 -5.00 -1.63 -5.98
N GLY A 148 -5.38 -0.77 -6.92
CA GLY A 148 -4.57 -0.47 -8.11
C GLY A 148 -3.22 0.14 -7.76
N ILE A 149 -3.15 1.08 -6.81
CA ILE A 149 -1.90 1.66 -6.32
C ILE A 149 -0.99 0.56 -5.76
N HIS A 150 -1.53 -0.29 -4.89
CA HIS A 150 -0.80 -1.35 -4.23
C HIS A 150 -0.30 -2.43 -5.22
N MET A 151 -1.14 -2.83 -6.18
CA MET A 151 -0.73 -3.76 -7.25
C MET A 151 0.41 -3.20 -8.10
N LEU A 152 0.35 -1.91 -8.48
CA LEU A 152 1.43 -1.23 -9.20
C LEU A 152 2.71 -1.20 -8.37
N GLN A 153 2.60 -0.92 -7.08
CA GLN A 153 3.73 -0.90 -6.16
C GLN A 153 4.41 -2.27 -6.05
N ASN A 154 3.65 -3.32 -5.72
CA ASN A 154 4.19 -4.66 -5.57
C ASN A 154 4.71 -5.21 -6.89
N GLY A 155 4.00 -4.97 -8.00
CA GLY A 155 4.46 -5.35 -9.33
C GLY A 155 5.79 -4.70 -9.70
N THR A 156 5.96 -3.40 -9.40
CA THR A 156 7.22 -2.68 -9.63
C THR A 156 8.35 -3.26 -8.81
N VAL A 157 8.13 -3.54 -7.52
CA VAL A 157 9.14 -4.17 -6.66
C VAL A 157 9.54 -5.53 -7.20
N VAL A 158 8.59 -6.38 -7.59
CA VAL A 158 8.87 -7.69 -8.18
C VAL A 158 9.68 -7.56 -9.46
N LEU A 159 9.30 -6.67 -10.37
CA LEU A 159 10.04 -6.42 -11.60
C LEU A 159 11.47 -5.97 -11.34
N MET A 160 11.68 -5.04 -10.41
CA MET A 160 13.01 -4.59 -10.01
C MET A 160 13.86 -5.72 -9.43
N GLN A 161 13.29 -6.61 -8.63
CA GLN A 161 13.99 -7.74 -8.03
C GLN A 161 14.34 -8.84 -9.05
N VAL A 162 13.45 -9.10 -10.02
CA VAL A 162 13.67 -10.12 -11.06
C VAL A 162 14.70 -9.63 -12.07
N PHE A 163 14.55 -8.43 -12.61
CA PHE A 163 15.40 -7.92 -13.69
C PHE A 163 16.58 -7.08 -13.20
N GLY A 164 16.47 -6.38 -12.08
CA GLY A 164 17.56 -5.57 -11.50
C GLY A 164 18.69 -6.44 -10.95
N GLY A 165 18.38 -7.61 -10.40
CA GLY A 165 19.39 -8.55 -9.90
C GLY A 165 20.26 -9.17 -10.99
N GLU A 166 19.79 -9.24 -12.24
CA GLU A 166 20.57 -9.72 -13.40
C GLU A 166 21.45 -8.62 -14.01
N ALA A 167 20.98 -7.36 -13.97
CA ALA A 167 21.73 -6.23 -14.51
C ALA A 167 22.97 -5.86 -13.70
N LEU A 168 22.98 -6.14 -12.39
CA LEU A 168 24.12 -5.88 -11.50
C LEU A 168 25.16 -7.02 -11.47
N LYS A 169 24.92 -8.13 -12.17
CA LYS A 169 25.84 -9.27 -12.27
C LYS A 169 26.67 -9.28 -13.57
N LYS A 170 26.46 -8.29 -14.43
CA LYS A 170 27.27 -8.04 -15.65
C LYS A 170 28.21 -6.87 -15.40
#